data_c31347146917e8734f98fbf2b177cb50
#
_entry.id   c31347146917e8734f98fbf2b177cb50
#
_cell.length_a   1.000
_cell.length_b   1.000
_cell.length_c   1.000
_cell.angle_alpha   90.00
_cell.angle_beta   90.00
_cell.angle_gamma   90.00
#
_symmetry.space_group_name_H-M   'P 1'
#
loop_
_entity.id
_entity.type
_entity.pdbx_description
1 polymer ?
#
loop_
_entity_poly.entity_id
_entity_poly.type
_entity_poly.pdbx_seq_one_letter_code
_entity_poly.pdbx_strand_id
1 'polypeptide(L)'
;VGSEMCIRDRVSEVSDILRRQLEGIDTRVQLDEIGTVLQVSDGVARIYGLRNAEANELLEFDNGIKAIVMNLEEDNVGAVLLGPTDKIKEGYTVKRTRRIASIRVGEGMLGRVIDPLGEPLDGKGTIGGKLYEMPLERKAPGVIYRQPVNQPLQTGLKAVDAMIPIGRGQRE
;
A
#
# COMPACT_ATOMS: atom_id res chain seq x y z
N VAL A 1 -25.78 6.47 -37.81
CA VAL A 1 -24.68 5.57 -38.13
C VAL A 1 -23.85 5.47 -36.87
N GLY A 2 -24.11 4.42 -36.11
CA GLY A 2 -23.60 4.25 -34.78
C GLY A 2 -22.26 3.52 -34.76
N SER A 3 -21.47 3.84 -33.80
CA SER A 3 -20.27 3.08 -33.45
C SER A 3 -20.59 2.20 -32.23
N GLU A 4 -21.00 0.98 -32.51
CA GLU A 4 -20.83 -0.11 -31.55
C GLU A 4 -19.38 -0.58 -31.66
N MET A 5 -18.49 0.02 -30.92
CA MET A 5 -17.11 -0.40 -30.89
C MET A 5 -16.71 -0.78 -29.45
N CYS A 6 -16.39 -2.07 -29.33
CA CYS A 6 -15.40 -2.61 -28.39
C CYS A 6 -15.75 -2.79 -26.93
N ILE A 7 -16.71 -3.67 -26.66
CA ILE A 7 -16.74 -4.38 -25.37
C ILE A 7 -16.37 -5.89 -25.53
N ARG A 8 -16.23 -6.34 -26.78
CA ARG A 8 -16.01 -7.79 -27.07
C ARG A 8 -14.54 -8.24 -27.09
N ASP A 9 -13.59 -7.32 -27.21
CA ASP A 9 -12.19 -7.71 -27.42
C ASP A 9 -11.40 -8.01 -26.15
N ARG A 10 -11.84 -7.56 -24.98
CA ARG A 10 -11.08 -7.74 -23.73
C ARG A 10 -11.09 -9.19 -23.21
N VAL A 11 -12.12 -9.97 -23.51
CA VAL A 11 -12.20 -11.37 -23.05
C VAL A 11 -11.32 -12.28 -23.90
N SER A 12 -11.16 -11.98 -25.19
CA SER A 12 -10.29 -12.74 -26.09
C SER A 12 -8.81 -12.45 -25.83
N GLU A 13 -8.44 -11.21 -25.57
CA GLU A 13 -7.06 -10.83 -25.25
C GLU A 13 -6.57 -11.47 -23.94
N VAL A 14 -7.40 -11.48 -22.91
CA VAL A 14 -7.09 -12.17 -21.64
C VAL A 14 -6.92 -13.68 -21.88
N SER A 15 -7.74 -14.28 -22.71
CA SER A 15 -7.64 -15.70 -23.04
C SER A 15 -6.36 -16.03 -23.82
N ASP A 16 -5.93 -15.16 -24.71
CA ASP A 16 -4.71 -15.37 -25.51
C ASP A 16 -3.44 -15.16 -24.69
N ILE A 17 -3.43 -14.19 -23.78
CA ILE A 17 -2.35 -13.99 -22.82
C ILE A 17 -2.23 -15.20 -21.89
N LEU A 18 -3.36 -15.69 -21.38
CA LEU A 18 -3.39 -16.86 -20.52
C LEU A 18 -2.90 -18.13 -21.25
N ARG A 19 -3.28 -18.35 -22.51
CA ARG A 19 -2.78 -19.48 -23.30
C ARG A 19 -1.28 -19.43 -23.52
N ARG A 20 -0.71 -18.27 -23.86
CA ARG A 20 0.73 -18.10 -24.05
C ARG A 20 1.53 -18.32 -22.77
N GLN A 21 0.98 -17.95 -21.61
CA GLN A 21 1.62 -18.20 -20.33
C GLN A 21 1.51 -19.66 -19.87
N LEU A 22 0.44 -20.36 -20.25
CA LEU A 22 0.25 -21.77 -19.92
C LEU A 22 1.15 -22.73 -20.74
N GLU A 23 1.56 -22.33 -21.94
CA GLU A 23 2.43 -23.15 -22.80
C GLU A 23 3.92 -23.19 -22.36
N GLY A 24 4.33 -22.36 -21.40
CA GLY A 24 5.73 -22.21 -20.95
C GLY A 24 6.01 -22.61 -19.50
N ILE A 25 5.05 -23.12 -18.75
CA ILE A 25 5.21 -23.32 -17.31
C ILE A 25 5.16 -24.79 -16.93
N ASP A 26 6.29 -25.29 -16.46
CA ASP A 26 6.38 -26.54 -15.70
C ASP A 26 5.71 -26.32 -14.33
N THR A 27 4.51 -26.82 -14.21
CA THR A 27 3.40 -26.32 -13.43
C THR A 27 3.26 -27.11 -12.13
N ARG A 28 3.13 -26.48 -11.03
CA ARG A 28 2.16 -26.77 -9.95
C ARG A 28 2.44 -26.12 -8.58
N VAL A 29 3.59 -25.51 -8.36
CA VAL A 29 3.97 -25.00 -7.01
C VAL A 29 4.16 -23.48 -6.93
N GLN A 30 4.28 -22.77 -8.07
CA GLN A 30 4.63 -21.34 -8.07
C GLN A 30 3.51 -20.38 -8.48
N LEU A 31 2.40 -20.86 -9.01
CA LEU A 31 1.32 -19.99 -9.55
C LEU A 31 0.59 -19.15 -8.52
N ASP A 32 0.58 -19.55 -7.26
CA ASP A 32 -0.11 -18.83 -6.19
C ASP A 32 0.68 -17.63 -5.62
N GLU A 33 1.92 -17.47 -6.02
CA GLU A 33 2.85 -16.47 -5.48
C GLU A 33 3.28 -15.41 -6.49
N ILE A 34 3.00 -15.65 -7.75
CA ILE A 34 3.36 -14.77 -8.87
C ILE A 34 2.09 -14.30 -9.55
N GLY A 35 1.95 -12.99 -9.69
CA GLY A 35 0.88 -12.36 -10.42
C GLY A 35 1.37 -11.62 -11.65
N THR A 36 0.44 -11.31 -12.54
CA THR A 36 0.70 -10.51 -13.74
C THR A 36 -0.15 -9.24 -13.72
N VAL A 37 0.45 -8.12 -14.02
CA VAL A 37 -0.23 -6.84 -14.10
C VAL A 37 -1.17 -6.83 -15.29
N LEU A 38 -2.46 -6.63 -15.06
CA LEU A 38 -3.49 -6.48 -16.08
C LEU A 38 -3.62 -5.03 -16.54
N GLN A 39 -3.57 -4.11 -15.59
CA GLN A 39 -3.79 -2.70 -15.85
C GLN A 39 -3.09 -1.85 -14.78
N VAL A 40 -2.60 -0.68 -15.17
CA VAL A 40 -2.07 0.32 -14.25
C VAL A 40 -2.75 1.66 -14.56
N SER A 41 -3.31 2.30 -13.54
CA SER A 41 -3.91 3.63 -13.64
C SER A 41 -3.82 4.35 -12.30
N ASP A 42 -3.48 5.64 -12.33
CA ASP A 42 -3.52 6.55 -11.18
C ASP A 42 -2.84 6.01 -9.89
N GLY A 43 -1.71 5.31 -10.05
CA GLY A 43 -0.98 4.75 -8.91
C GLY A 43 -1.54 3.43 -8.39
N VAL A 44 -2.54 2.85 -9.06
CA VAL A 44 -3.11 1.55 -8.72
C VAL A 44 -2.80 0.55 -9.82
N ALA A 45 -2.35 -0.64 -9.44
CA ALA A 45 -2.17 -1.77 -10.32
C ALA A 45 -3.25 -2.83 -10.06
N ARG A 46 -3.88 -3.32 -11.12
CA ARG A 46 -4.71 -4.53 -11.10
C ARG A 46 -3.86 -5.72 -11.52
N ILE A 47 -3.83 -6.73 -10.69
CA ILE A 47 -2.92 -7.87 -10.81
C ILE A 47 -3.76 -9.14 -10.87
N TYR A 48 -3.55 -9.95 -11.89
CA TYR A 48 -4.15 -11.27 -12.01
C TYR A 48 -3.30 -12.32 -11.28
N GLY A 49 -3.94 -13.27 -10.66
CA GLY A 49 -3.29 -14.28 -9.84
C GLY A 49 -3.22 -13.84 -8.37
N LEU A 50 -2.18 -14.27 -7.65
CA LEU A 50 -1.99 -13.94 -6.23
C LEU A 50 -3.18 -14.35 -5.35
N ARG A 51 -3.77 -15.52 -5.59
CA ARG A 51 -4.99 -15.99 -4.91
C ARG A 51 -4.89 -16.04 -3.39
N ASN A 52 -3.69 -16.22 -2.87
CA ASN A 52 -3.45 -16.29 -1.44
C ASN A 52 -2.95 -14.96 -0.86
N ALA A 53 -3.02 -13.85 -1.62
CA ALA A 53 -2.63 -12.55 -1.12
C ALA A 53 -3.53 -12.11 0.03
N GLU A 54 -2.93 -11.45 1.01
CA GLU A 54 -3.64 -10.89 2.16
C GLU A 54 -3.81 -9.37 2.00
N ALA A 55 -4.85 -8.81 2.61
CA ALA A 55 -5.02 -7.38 2.67
C ALA A 55 -3.83 -6.73 3.41
N ASN A 56 -3.34 -5.60 2.90
CA ASN A 56 -2.15 -4.91 3.39
C ASN A 56 -0.84 -5.68 3.20
N GLU A 57 -0.83 -6.77 2.42
CA GLU A 57 0.41 -7.45 2.07
C GLU A 57 1.27 -6.59 1.14
N LEU A 58 2.57 -6.61 1.35
CA LEU A 58 3.54 -5.97 0.49
C LEU A 58 3.85 -6.87 -0.71
N LEU A 59 3.72 -6.32 -1.89
CA LEU A 59 4.09 -6.95 -3.16
C LEU A 59 5.37 -6.32 -3.70
N GLU A 60 6.12 -7.08 -4.48
CA GLU A 60 7.33 -6.61 -5.14
C GLU A 60 7.27 -6.89 -6.64
N PHE A 61 7.51 -5.87 -7.44
CA PHE A 61 7.63 -5.97 -8.89
C PHE A 61 9.06 -6.33 -9.30
N ASP A 62 9.24 -6.93 -10.46
CA ASP A 62 10.56 -7.30 -10.97
C ASP A 62 11.53 -6.10 -11.12
N ASN A 63 11.02 -4.90 -11.20
CA ASN A 63 11.81 -3.66 -11.23
C ASN A 63 12.13 -3.08 -9.84
N GLY A 64 11.81 -3.80 -8.75
CA GLY A 64 12.06 -3.39 -7.37
C GLY A 64 11.04 -2.39 -6.80
N ILE A 65 10.04 -1.98 -7.57
CA ILE A 65 8.94 -1.16 -7.03
C ILE A 65 8.07 -2.01 -6.14
N LYS A 66 7.66 -1.46 -5.01
CA LYS A 66 6.78 -2.13 -4.06
C LYS A 66 5.35 -1.62 -4.19
N ALA A 67 4.40 -2.46 -3.83
CA ALA A 67 2.99 -2.10 -3.75
C ALA A 67 2.33 -2.72 -2.52
N ILE A 68 1.23 -2.13 -2.07
CA ILE A 68 0.43 -2.65 -0.96
C ILE A 68 -0.90 -3.13 -1.51
N VAL A 69 -1.29 -4.34 -1.16
CA VAL A 69 -2.59 -4.91 -1.48
C VAL A 69 -3.68 -4.16 -0.71
N MET A 70 -4.63 -3.57 -1.45
CA MET A 70 -5.75 -2.83 -0.86
C MET A 70 -7.10 -3.49 -1.12
N ASN A 71 -7.25 -4.15 -2.27
CA ASN A 71 -8.50 -4.79 -2.66
C ASN A 71 -8.24 -6.21 -3.13
N LEU A 72 -9.07 -7.13 -2.65
CA LEU A 72 -9.07 -8.54 -3.03
C LEU A 72 -10.38 -8.85 -3.72
N GLU A 73 -10.31 -9.15 -5.00
CA GLU A 73 -11.43 -9.59 -5.82
C GLU A 73 -11.27 -11.08 -6.15
N GLU A 74 -12.29 -11.71 -6.69
CA GLU A 74 -12.30 -13.15 -6.96
C GLU A 74 -11.16 -13.58 -7.90
N ASP A 75 -10.91 -12.79 -8.95
CA ASP A 75 -9.93 -13.11 -10.01
C ASP A 75 -8.73 -12.16 -10.04
N ASN A 76 -8.78 -11.06 -9.32
CA ASN A 76 -7.71 -10.06 -9.36
C ASN A 76 -7.48 -9.37 -8.00
N VAL A 77 -6.31 -8.77 -7.88
CA VAL A 77 -5.88 -8.04 -6.70
C VAL A 77 -5.60 -6.60 -7.09
N GLY A 78 -6.20 -5.65 -6.37
CA GLY A 78 -5.92 -4.24 -6.48
C GLY A 78 -4.81 -3.83 -5.52
N ALA A 79 -3.70 -3.30 -6.03
CA ALA A 79 -2.57 -2.87 -5.23
C ALA A 79 -2.20 -1.42 -5.52
N VAL A 80 -1.90 -0.66 -4.47
CA VAL A 80 -1.41 0.72 -4.56
C VAL A 80 0.10 0.71 -4.67
N LEU A 81 0.62 1.40 -5.69
CA LEU A 81 2.05 1.48 -5.97
C LEU A 81 2.74 2.46 -5.01
N LEU A 82 3.86 2.05 -4.45
CA LEU A 82 4.72 2.87 -3.60
C LEU A 82 5.91 3.46 -4.37
N GLY A 83 5.75 3.68 -5.65
CA GLY A 83 6.78 4.21 -6.53
C GLY A 83 6.21 4.80 -7.80
N PRO A 84 7.08 5.27 -8.72
CA PRO A 84 6.66 5.91 -9.95
C PRO A 84 5.90 4.94 -10.87
N THR A 85 4.71 5.35 -11.28
CA THR A 85 3.78 4.55 -12.10
C THR A 85 4.27 4.33 -13.53
N ASP A 86 5.04 5.27 -14.06
CA ASP A 86 5.60 5.25 -15.42
C ASP A 86 6.54 4.08 -15.69
N LYS A 87 7.08 3.49 -14.63
CA LYS A 87 8.00 2.35 -14.70
C LYS A 87 7.32 0.99 -14.67
N ILE A 88 5.99 0.94 -14.52
CA ILE A 88 5.23 -0.30 -14.48
C ILE A 88 4.31 -0.34 -15.71
N LYS A 89 4.30 -1.47 -16.40
CA LYS A 89 3.49 -1.71 -17.59
C LYS A 89 2.64 -2.97 -17.41
N GLU A 90 1.62 -3.06 -18.22
CA GLU A 90 0.83 -4.28 -18.36
C GLU A 90 1.73 -5.46 -18.73
N GLY A 91 1.44 -6.62 -18.18
CA GLY A 91 2.25 -7.82 -18.38
C GLY A 91 3.46 -7.97 -17.45
N TYR A 92 3.75 -6.98 -16.59
CA TYR A 92 4.84 -7.13 -15.62
C TYR A 92 4.51 -8.16 -14.56
N THR A 93 5.55 -8.84 -14.10
CA THR A 93 5.46 -9.86 -13.06
C THR A 93 5.53 -9.22 -11.68
N VAL A 94 4.69 -9.71 -10.79
CA VAL A 94 4.60 -9.28 -9.40
C VAL A 94 4.72 -10.49 -8.49
N LYS A 95 5.52 -10.38 -7.44
CA LYS A 95 5.75 -11.43 -6.44
C LYS A 95 5.17 -11.04 -5.08
N ARG A 96 4.60 -12.00 -4.40
CA ARG A 96 4.22 -11.87 -3.00
C ARG A 96 5.46 -11.84 -2.12
N THR A 97 5.46 -10.95 -1.12
CA THR A 97 6.51 -10.97 -0.09
C THR A 97 6.09 -11.78 1.14
N ARG A 98 4.81 -12.13 1.26
CA ARG A 98 4.21 -12.77 2.45
C ARG A 98 4.43 -11.96 3.73
N ARG A 99 4.57 -10.66 3.59
CA ARG A 99 4.78 -9.74 4.70
C ARG A 99 3.73 -8.64 4.63
N ILE A 100 3.04 -8.44 5.72
CA ILE A 100 2.16 -7.28 5.87
C ILE A 100 3.03 -6.02 5.87
N ALA A 101 2.55 -4.98 5.20
CA ALA A 101 3.25 -3.70 5.14
C ALA A 101 3.56 -3.20 6.55
N SER A 102 4.82 -3.18 6.90
CA SER A 102 5.32 -2.89 8.23
C SER A 102 6.55 -1.98 8.16
N ILE A 103 6.79 -1.27 9.23
CA ILE A 103 7.93 -0.38 9.39
C ILE A 103 8.69 -0.75 10.67
N ARG A 104 10.01 -0.63 10.62
CA ARG A 104 10.84 -0.79 11.80
C ARG A 104 10.89 0.53 12.56
N VAL A 105 10.46 0.53 13.79
CA VAL A 105 10.40 1.71 14.66
C VAL A 105 11.23 1.53 15.91
N GLY A 106 11.82 2.62 16.41
CA GLY A 106 12.62 2.61 17.62
C GLY A 106 13.19 3.99 17.94
N GLU A 107 13.86 4.11 19.07
CA GLU A 107 14.43 5.39 19.52
C GLU A 107 15.46 5.96 18.55
N GLY A 108 16.18 5.11 17.81
CA GLY A 108 17.14 5.55 16.80
C GLY A 108 16.53 6.30 15.61
N MET A 109 15.19 6.32 15.49
CA MET A 109 14.48 7.06 14.44
C MET A 109 14.19 8.51 14.82
N LEU A 110 14.36 8.86 16.09
CA LEU A 110 14.11 10.23 16.55
C LEU A 110 15.06 11.20 15.85
N GLY A 111 14.50 12.25 15.25
CA GLY A 111 15.25 13.24 14.49
C GLY A 111 15.77 12.77 13.13
N ARG A 112 15.28 11.63 12.61
CA ARG A 112 15.56 11.13 11.27
C ARG A 112 14.42 11.46 10.31
N VAL A 113 14.76 11.56 9.03
CA VAL A 113 13.79 11.65 7.94
C VAL A 113 13.80 10.32 7.19
N ILE A 114 12.66 9.69 7.11
CA ILE A 114 12.48 8.36 6.52
C ILE A 114 11.34 8.37 5.52
N ASP A 115 11.36 7.40 4.61
CA ASP A 115 10.24 7.11 3.74
C ASP A 115 9.13 6.30 4.45
N PRO A 116 7.97 6.06 3.83
CA PRO A 116 6.90 5.25 4.42
C PRO A 116 7.28 3.79 4.72
N LEU A 117 8.33 3.28 4.12
CA LEU A 117 8.83 1.91 4.35
C LEU A 117 9.95 1.86 5.40
N GLY A 118 10.35 3.02 5.95
CA GLY A 118 11.37 3.13 6.99
C GLY A 118 12.79 3.29 6.47
N GLU A 119 12.98 3.53 5.16
CA GLU A 119 14.29 3.79 4.60
C GLU A 119 14.72 5.25 4.87
N PRO A 120 15.96 5.51 5.30
CA PRO A 120 16.40 6.87 5.62
C PRO A 120 16.62 7.70 4.36
N LEU A 121 16.03 8.90 4.33
CA LEU A 121 16.17 9.89 3.26
C LEU A 121 17.13 11.04 3.61
N ASP A 122 17.59 11.10 4.85
CA ASP A 122 18.36 12.22 5.40
C ASP A 122 19.88 12.15 5.14
N GLY A 123 20.35 11.13 4.42
CA GLY A 123 21.77 10.96 4.11
C GLY A 123 22.66 10.60 5.32
N LYS A 124 22.08 10.37 6.50
CA LYS A 124 22.83 10.07 7.74
C LYS A 124 23.15 8.58 7.92
N GLY A 125 22.98 7.78 6.86
CA GLY A 125 23.23 6.35 6.91
C GLY A 125 22.11 5.53 7.61
N THR A 126 22.40 4.27 7.88
CA THR A 126 21.42 3.33 8.46
C THR A 126 20.98 3.75 9.86
N ILE A 127 19.73 3.44 10.20
CA ILE A 127 19.17 3.71 11.51
C ILE A 127 19.69 2.68 12.50
N GLY A 128 20.40 3.14 13.52
CA GLY A 128 20.95 2.30 14.56
C GLY A 128 19.98 2.10 15.74
N GLY A 129 20.36 1.22 16.67
CA GLY A 129 19.60 0.96 17.88
C GLY A 129 18.66 -0.23 17.77
N LYS A 130 17.88 -0.44 18.84
CA LYS A 130 16.89 -1.52 18.88
C LYS A 130 15.65 -1.09 18.12
N LEU A 131 15.34 -1.78 17.04
CA LEU A 131 14.19 -1.52 16.19
C LEU A 131 13.20 -2.67 16.34
N TYR A 132 11.91 -2.33 16.37
CA TYR A 132 10.78 -3.26 16.41
C TYR A 132 9.98 -3.13 15.13
N GLU A 133 9.57 -4.24 14.56
CA GLU A 133 8.70 -4.26 13.40
C GLU A 133 7.25 -4.01 13.83
N MET A 134 6.63 -2.99 13.23
CA MET A 134 5.24 -2.62 13.50
C MET A 134 4.47 -2.47 12.20
N PRO A 135 3.22 -2.98 12.10
CA PRO A 135 2.39 -2.80 10.92
C PRO A 135 2.11 -1.32 10.68
N LEU A 136 2.11 -0.90 9.41
CA LEU A 136 1.79 0.48 9.02
C LEU A 136 0.36 0.84 9.41
N GLU A 137 -0.58 -0.07 9.14
CA GLU A 137 -1.96 0.10 9.55
C GLU A 137 -2.19 -0.50 10.94
N ARG A 138 -2.52 0.37 11.87
CA ARG A 138 -2.76 0.00 13.25
C ARG A 138 -4.04 0.64 13.77
N LYS A 139 -4.86 -0.17 14.43
CA LYS A 139 -6.07 0.33 15.08
C LYS A 139 -5.69 1.30 16.21
N ALA A 140 -6.22 2.51 16.15
CA ALA A 140 -6.01 3.50 17.19
C ALA A 140 -6.57 3.02 18.56
N PRO A 141 -5.97 3.43 19.69
CA PRO A 141 -6.52 3.14 21.00
C PRO A 141 -7.96 3.64 21.12
N GLY A 142 -8.83 2.78 21.63
CA GLY A 142 -10.22 3.13 21.88
C GLY A 142 -10.36 4.23 22.93
N VAL A 143 -11.56 4.83 23.02
CA VAL A 143 -11.84 5.97 23.90
C VAL A 143 -11.53 5.66 25.38
N ILE A 144 -11.67 4.42 25.81
CA ILE A 144 -11.40 3.97 27.19
C ILE A 144 -9.91 4.11 27.57
N TYR A 145 -9.02 3.94 26.59
CA TYR A 145 -7.57 4.00 26.80
C TYR A 145 -6.98 5.38 26.56
N ARG A 146 -7.79 6.35 26.13
CA ARG A 146 -7.33 7.72 25.87
C ARG A 146 -7.48 8.55 27.11
N GLN A 147 -6.46 9.37 27.37
CA GLN A 147 -6.58 10.39 28.41
C GLN A 147 -7.63 11.43 28.00
N PRO A 148 -8.56 11.82 28.90
CA PRO A 148 -9.53 12.86 28.60
C PRO A 148 -8.83 14.20 28.36
N VAL A 149 -9.45 15.02 27.50
CA VAL A 149 -8.98 16.41 27.27
C VAL A 149 -9.32 17.23 28.51
N ASN A 150 -8.32 17.59 29.28
CA ASN A 150 -8.46 18.29 30.56
C ASN A 150 -7.61 19.56 30.66
N GLN A 151 -6.87 19.92 29.61
CA GLN A 151 -6.03 21.10 29.57
C GLN A 151 -6.53 22.08 28.50
N PRO A 152 -6.88 23.30 28.83
CA PRO A 152 -7.25 24.31 27.85
C PRO A 152 -6.03 24.77 27.04
N LEU A 153 -6.25 25.02 25.77
CA LEU A 153 -5.32 25.70 24.89
C LEU A 153 -5.65 27.18 24.86
N GLN A 154 -4.78 28.02 25.37
CA GLN A 154 -4.94 29.46 25.28
C GLN A 154 -4.43 29.95 23.93
N THR A 155 -5.35 30.36 23.06
CA THR A 155 -5.03 30.82 21.70
C THR A 155 -4.62 32.30 21.68
N GLY A 156 -5.01 33.07 22.69
CA GLY A 156 -4.84 34.53 22.77
C GLY A 156 -5.93 35.29 22.00
N LEU A 157 -6.82 34.61 21.33
CA LEU A 157 -7.96 35.20 20.64
C LEU A 157 -9.15 35.24 21.61
N LYS A 158 -9.55 36.44 22.08
CA LYS A 158 -10.62 36.60 23.08
C LYS A 158 -11.91 35.89 22.67
N ALA A 159 -12.28 35.98 21.42
CA ALA A 159 -13.51 35.36 20.93
C ALA A 159 -13.47 33.82 21.03
N VAL A 160 -12.35 33.21 20.69
CA VAL A 160 -12.16 31.76 20.75
C VAL A 160 -12.10 31.29 22.21
N ASP A 161 -11.20 31.91 22.99
CA ASP A 161 -10.94 31.47 24.36
C ASP A 161 -12.15 31.66 25.29
N ALA A 162 -13.01 32.68 25.01
CA ALA A 162 -14.19 32.96 25.83
C ALA A 162 -15.46 32.22 25.39
N MET A 163 -15.64 31.95 24.09
CA MET A 163 -16.88 31.41 23.56
C MET A 163 -16.76 29.94 23.12
N ILE A 164 -15.62 29.53 22.62
CA ILE A 164 -15.39 28.17 22.11
C ILE A 164 -14.02 27.70 22.61
N PRO A 165 -13.89 27.39 23.91
CA PRO A 165 -12.58 26.96 24.44
C PRO A 165 -12.11 25.66 23.80
N ILE A 166 -10.87 25.65 23.34
CA ILE A 166 -10.26 24.50 22.72
C ILE A 166 -9.40 23.77 23.75
N GLY A 167 -9.47 22.47 23.77
CA GLY A 167 -8.64 21.63 24.64
C GLY A 167 -7.42 21.09 23.92
N ARG A 168 -6.33 20.88 24.62
CA ARG A 168 -5.13 20.24 24.05
C ARG A 168 -5.40 18.77 23.72
N GLY A 169 -5.20 18.41 22.46
CA GLY A 169 -5.52 17.07 21.94
C GLY A 169 -6.92 16.93 21.36
N GLN A 170 -7.71 17.99 21.34
CA GLN A 170 -9.00 18.07 20.66
C GLN A 170 -8.77 18.25 19.16
N ARG A 171 -9.64 17.66 18.33
CA ARG A 171 -9.68 17.86 16.89
C ARG A 171 -10.79 18.86 16.56
N GLU A 172 -10.41 19.93 15.92
CA GLU A 172 -11.29 20.97 15.42
C GLU A 172 -11.20 21.07 13.88
#